data_149595f2b7de64fca768f838db4b0f5a
#
_entry.id   149595f2b7de64fca768f838db4b0f5a
#
_cell.length_a   1.000
_cell.length_b   1.000
_cell.length_c   1.000
_cell.angle_alpha   90.00
_cell.angle_beta   90.00
_cell.angle_gamma   90.00
#
_symmetry.space_group_name_H-M   'P 1'
#
loop_
_entity.id
_entity.type
_entity.pdbx_description
1 polymer ?
#
loop_
_entity_poly.entity_id
_entity_poly.type
_entity_poly.pdbx_seq_one_letter_code
_entity_poly.pdbx_strand_id
1 'polypeptide(L)'
;MNKTILSLALLLCSGVASAQQTLFHTGDASGFPYRIPAIAKAKNGDLIALTDRRPCGGDIGFGRVDILMRVSKDNGATWTEPTDVLTGTGSGPTTGYGDACLVADRKRNELTLVCCSGDIPYQRSSVDHHQGIVVTHAAYDKRTGQWVWGSSKDIGETFYKDLFGSNVPGMFMGSGRICQSKRVKVGKYYRLYAALCTHKGNWVVYSDDFGDSWRVLGSNVESCAPQGDEPKCEELPDGSVLLSSRKHHGRFFNIFRFTNAKKAEGAWTGVVNSQDAPGGINNEGNSCNGEILIVEATKRDGKKATLALQSMPAGPGRSNVTIYYKDITSPATYTDALTFAKDWQGSYRVSDKGSANSTMVQQADGRIAFFYEEEPNYYQMVYVPLSIETITSGNYK
;
A
#
# COMPACT_ATOMS: atom_id res chain seq x y z
N MET A 1 -63.80 19.26 -17.95
CA MET A 1 -62.57 18.89 -18.68
C MET A 1 -61.37 19.34 -17.85
N ASN A 2 -60.88 18.49 -17.00
CA ASN A 2 -59.69 18.76 -16.13
C ASN A 2 -58.45 18.20 -16.83
N LYS A 3 -57.53 19.07 -17.19
CA LYS A 3 -56.19 18.69 -17.72
C LYS A 3 -55.24 18.54 -16.54
N THR A 4 -54.91 17.31 -16.20
CA THR A 4 -53.85 16.99 -15.23
C THR A 4 -52.51 17.11 -15.96
N ILE A 5 -51.68 18.10 -15.56
CA ILE A 5 -50.29 18.26 -16.03
C ILE A 5 -49.45 17.34 -15.17
N LEU A 6 -48.91 16.30 -15.80
CA LEU A 6 -47.91 15.38 -15.18
C LEU A 6 -46.53 16.02 -15.35
N SER A 7 -46.01 16.59 -14.26
CA SER A 7 -44.61 17.09 -14.21
C SER A 7 -43.67 15.93 -14.05
N LEU A 8 -42.93 15.62 -15.12
CA LEU A 8 -41.84 14.64 -15.08
C LEU A 8 -40.58 15.34 -14.53
N ALA A 9 -40.28 15.09 -13.24
CA ALA A 9 -39.03 15.56 -12.66
C ALA A 9 -37.89 14.65 -13.15
N LEU A 10 -37.09 15.13 -14.08
CA LEU A 10 -35.83 14.53 -14.50
C LEU A 10 -34.81 14.73 -13.35
N LEU A 11 -34.57 13.70 -12.55
CA LEU A 11 -33.41 13.66 -11.69
C LEU A 11 -32.13 13.51 -12.57
N LEU A 12 -31.52 14.63 -12.86
CA LEU A 12 -30.14 14.66 -13.36
C LEU A 12 -29.23 14.23 -12.20
N CYS A 13 -28.91 12.93 -12.11
CA CYS A 13 -27.74 12.49 -11.40
C CYS A 13 -26.49 13.00 -12.15
N SER A 14 -26.11 14.25 -11.90
CA SER A 14 -24.79 14.74 -12.23
C SER A 14 -23.78 13.93 -11.38
N GLY A 15 -23.19 12.90 -11.97
CA GLY A 15 -22.00 12.27 -11.43
C GLY A 15 -20.93 13.36 -11.31
N VAL A 16 -20.76 13.91 -10.12
CA VAL A 16 -19.63 14.77 -9.81
C VAL A 16 -18.41 13.87 -9.96
N ALA A 17 -17.68 14.01 -11.09
CA ALA A 17 -16.34 13.47 -11.18
C ALA A 17 -15.56 14.10 -10.01
N SER A 18 -15.27 13.30 -8.98
CA SER A 18 -14.53 13.79 -7.83
C SER A 18 -13.14 14.19 -8.33
N ALA A 19 -12.85 15.48 -8.26
CA ALA A 19 -11.61 16.04 -8.77
C ALA A 19 -10.41 15.51 -7.95
N GLN A 20 -9.26 15.47 -8.60
CA GLN A 20 -7.96 15.29 -7.93
C GLN A 20 -7.82 16.31 -6.79
N GLN A 21 -7.33 15.85 -5.63
CA GLN A 21 -7.14 16.67 -4.44
C GLN A 21 -5.70 16.54 -3.93
N THR A 22 -5.04 17.66 -3.67
CA THR A 22 -3.76 17.66 -2.96
C THR A 22 -4.05 17.64 -1.45
N LEU A 23 -3.74 16.51 -0.81
CA LEU A 23 -3.99 16.33 0.63
C LEU A 23 -2.88 16.96 1.49
N PHE A 24 -1.63 16.86 1.05
CA PHE A 24 -0.50 17.46 1.74
C PHE A 24 0.35 18.20 0.70
N HIS A 25 0.57 19.48 0.96
CA HIS A 25 1.14 20.39 0.00
C HIS A 25 2.55 20.79 0.43
N THR A 26 3.58 20.26 -0.25
CA THR A 26 4.96 20.70 -0.04
C THR A 26 5.09 22.19 -0.33
N GLY A 27 5.61 22.93 0.64
CA GLY A 27 5.61 24.41 0.60
C GLY A 27 4.37 25.06 1.21
N ASP A 28 3.56 24.31 1.96
CA ASP A 28 2.51 24.86 2.84
C ASP A 28 3.12 25.76 3.96
N ALA A 29 2.31 26.18 4.93
CA ALA A 29 2.77 27.03 6.03
C ALA A 29 3.91 26.40 6.87
N SER A 30 4.10 25.07 6.81
CA SER A 30 5.22 24.40 7.47
C SER A 30 6.55 24.58 6.72
N GLY A 31 6.51 24.83 5.42
CA GLY A 31 7.68 24.92 4.54
C GLY A 31 8.40 23.60 4.30
N PHE A 32 7.86 22.45 4.77
CA PHE A 32 8.52 21.15 4.70
C PHE A 32 8.02 20.29 3.56
N PRO A 33 8.88 19.41 2.99
CA PRO A 33 8.43 18.43 2.00
C PRO A 33 7.62 17.30 2.63
N TYR A 34 6.68 16.77 1.85
CA TYR A 34 5.90 15.58 2.15
C TYR A 34 6.26 14.45 1.22
N ARG A 35 6.33 13.22 1.73
CA ARG A 35 6.69 12.01 1.00
C ARG A 35 5.92 10.79 1.51
N ILE A 36 5.98 9.70 0.76
CA ILE A 36 5.58 8.33 1.15
C ILE A 36 4.10 8.23 1.53
N PRO A 37 3.25 7.95 0.56
CA PRO A 37 1.81 7.80 0.77
C PRO A 37 1.46 6.46 1.42
N ALA A 38 0.54 6.47 2.39
CA ALA A 38 -0.18 5.30 2.86
C ALA A 38 -1.68 5.61 2.96
N ILE A 39 -2.54 4.66 2.57
CA ILE A 39 -3.98 4.84 2.64
C ILE A 39 -4.68 3.55 3.07
N ALA A 40 -5.69 3.67 3.94
CA ALA A 40 -6.56 2.55 4.32
C ALA A 40 -8.02 2.98 4.40
N LYS A 41 -8.92 2.02 4.21
CA LYS A 41 -10.37 2.19 4.45
C LYS A 41 -10.75 1.46 5.73
N ALA A 42 -11.26 2.19 6.71
CA ALA A 42 -11.73 1.65 7.97
C ALA A 42 -13.13 1.01 7.83
N LYS A 43 -13.50 0.20 8.83
CA LYS A 43 -14.82 -0.47 8.87
C LYS A 43 -15.99 0.52 8.87
N ASN A 44 -15.85 1.66 9.53
CA ASN A 44 -16.88 2.72 9.57
C ASN A 44 -16.99 3.52 8.25
N GLY A 45 -16.16 3.22 7.26
CA GLY A 45 -16.12 3.89 5.96
C GLY A 45 -15.10 5.02 5.86
N ASP A 46 -14.49 5.44 6.95
CA ASP A 46 -13.45 6.47 6.94
C ASP A 46 -12.28 6.04 6.04
N LEU A 47 -11.76 6.98 5.24
CA LEU A 47 -10.48 6.86 4.57
C LEU A 47 -9.41 7.53 5.44
N ILE A 48 -8.31 6.82 5.67
CA ILE A 48 -7.18 7.28 6.46
C ILE A 48 -5.99 7.43 5.54
N ALA A 49 -5.50 8.65 5.33
CA ALA A 49 -4.31 8.95 4.54
C ALA A 49 -3.16 9.36 5.46
N LEU A 50 -2.02 8.70 5.32
CA LEU A 50 -0.79 9.02 6.05
C LEU A 50 0.31 9.46 5.06
N THR A 51 1.24 10.26 5.56
CA THR A 51 2.44 10.71 4.84
C THR A 51 3.57 11.07 5.80
N ASP A 52 4.81 11.00 5.31
CA ASP A 52 5.96 11.60 5.99
C ASP A 52 5.95 13.12 5.79
N ARG A 53 6.09 13.89 6.86
CA ARG A 53 6.55 15.29 6.83
C ARG A 53 8.03 15.29 7.15
N ARG A 54 8.86 15.93 6.33
CA ARG A 54 10.33 15.83 6.38
C ARG A 54 11.02 17.17 6.74
N PRO A 55 10.98 17.63 8.02
CA PRO A 55 11.66 18.85 8.45
C PRO A 55 13.16 18.85 8.14
N CYS A 56 13.82 17.67 8.11
CA CYS A 56 15.22 17.57 7.72
C CYS A 56 15.50 17.72 6.22
N GLY A 57 14.45 17.78 5.39
CA GLY A 57 14.56 17.78 3.91
C GLY A 57 14.98 16.45 3.30
N GLY A 58 15.37 15.47 4.11
CA GLY A 58 15.89 14.16 3.70
C GLY A 58 15.00 13.00 4.11
N ASP A 59 15.55 11.80 4.04
CA ASP A 59 14.93 10.55 4.43
C ASP A 59 15.16 10.20 5.91
N ILE A 60 14.60 9.07 6.38
CA ILE A 60 14.89 8.52 7.71
C ILE A 60 16.40 8.39 7.90
N GLY A 61 16.89 8.82 9.06
CA GLY A 61 18.31 8.81 9.42
C GLY A 61 19.08 10.08 9.09
N PHE A 62 18.48 11.04 8.38
CA PHE A 62 19.10 12.34 8.12
C PHE A 62 18.63 13.44 9.06
N GLY A 63 17.70 13.17 9.94
CA GLY A 63 17.15 14.08 10.91
C GLY A 63 15.68 13.82 11.18
N ARG A 64 14.97 14.84 11.70
CA ARG A 64 13.56 14.72 12.07
C ARG A 64 12.68 14.42 10.85
N VAL A 65 11.88 13.38 10.97
CA VAL A 65 10.76 13.04 10.08
C VAL A 65 9.56 12.69 10.96
N ASP A 66 8.37 13.14 10.57
CA ASP A 66 7.12 12.93 11.30
C ASP A 66 6.12 12.20 10.40
N ILE A 67 5.21 11.40 10.98
CA ILE A 67 4.08 10.81 10.26
C ILE A 67 2.82 11.61 10.60
N LEU A 68 2.16 12.13 9.55
CA LEU A 68 0.92 12.89 9.65
C LEU A 68 -0.25 12.08 9.08
N MET A 69 -1.46 12.43 9.56
CA MET A 69 -2.73 11.81 9.15
C MET A 69 -3.75 12.87 8.72
N ARG A 70 -4.50 12.55 7.65
CA ARG A 70 -5.80 13.15 7.34
C ARG A 70 -6.86 12.07 7.25
N VAL A 71 -8.10 12.41 7.61
CA VAL A 71 -9.24 11.49 7.59
C VAL A 71 -10.36 12.09 6.73
N SER A 72 -10.93 11.26 5.87
CA SER A 72 -12.19 11.56 5.18
C SER A 72 -13.30 10.69 5.72
N LYS A 73 -14.43 11.30 6.09
CA LYS A 73 -15.64 10.62 6.57
C LYS A 73 -16.75 10.52 5.52
N ASP A 74 -16.52 11.10 4.36
CA ASP A 74 -17.46 11.24 3.25
C ASP A 74 -16.93 10.63 1.95
N ASN A 75 -16.20 9.51 2.10
CA ASN A 75 -15.67 8.72 0.98
C ASN A 75 -14.74 9.53 0.05
N GLY A 76 -13.90 10.40 0.64
CA GLY A 76 -12.88 11.17 -0.07
C GLY A 76 -13.36 12.52 -0.63
N ALA A 77 -14.59 12.96 -0.32
CA ALA A 77 -15.08 14.25 -0.77
C ALA A 77 -14.40 15.41 -0.02
N THR A 78 -14.25 15.28 1.30
CA THR A 78 -13.53 16.24 2.14
C THR A 78 -12.58 15.52 3.10
N TRP A 79 -11.57 16.25 3.59
CA TRP A 79 -10.53 15.73 4.47
C TRP A 79 -10.32 16.66 5.67
N THR A 80 -10.03 16.09 6.83
CA THR A 80 -9.66 16.85 8.03
C THR A 80 -8.37 17.64 7.83
N GLU A 81 -8.09 18.60 8.68
CA GLU A 81 -6.74 19.15 8.82
C GLU A 81 -5.74 18.05 9.20
N PRO A 82 -4.45 18.19 8.82
CA PRO A 82 -3.43 17.21 9.18
C PRO A 82 -3.21 17.16 10.69
N THR A 83 -3.05 15.95 11.22
CA THR A 83 -2.73 15.70 12.62
C THR A 83 -1.50 14.82 12.74
N ASP A 84 -0.66 15.06 13.75
CA ASP A 84 0.52 14.24 14.01
C ASP A 84 0.10 12.86 14.54
N VAL A 85 0.73 11.81 13.99
CA VAL A 85 0.62 10.41 14.46
C VAL A 85 1.87 10.03 15.25
N LEU A 86 3.03 10.23 14.67
CA LEU A 86 4.33 10.07 15.30
C LEU A 86 5.21 11.26 14.97
N THR A 87 5.83 11.84 15.98
CA THR A 87 6.70 13.01 15.84
C THR A 87 8.13 12.67 16.20
N GLY A 88 9.04 12.86 15.26
CA GLY A 88 10.46 12.64 15.46
C GLY A 88 11.07 13.65 16.46
N THR A 89 12.02 13.21 17.26
CA THR A 89 12.71 14.07 18.25
C THR A 89 13.95 14.77 17.67
N GLY A 90 14.42 14.33 16.50
CA GLY A 90 15.66 14.82 15.87
C GLY A 90 16.94 14.18 16.41
N SER A 91 16.84 13.20 17.34
CA SER A 91 18.00 12.54 17.94
C SER A 91 17.71 11.11 18.39
N GLY A 92 18.75 10.24 18.35
CA GLY A 92 18.70 8.85 18.80
C GLY A 92 17.69 7.96 18.06
N PRO A 93 17.22 6.88 18.68
CA PRO A 93 16.30 5.92 18.03
C PRO A 93 14.98 6.51 17.59
N THR A 94 14.59 7.68 18.12
CA THR A 94 13.36 8.41 17.78
C THR A 94 13.63 9.65 16.94
N THR A 95 14.80 9.76 16.32
CA THR A 95 15.19 10.89 15.44
C THR A 95 14.13 11.19 14.41
N GLY A 96 13.62 10.17 13.72
CA GLY A 96 12.54 10.29 12.75
C GLY A 96 11.68 9.03 12.70
N TYR A 97 10.45 9.20 12.19
CA TYR A 97 9.50 8.12 11.87
C TYR A 97 9.01 8.31 10.44
N GLY A 98 9.06 7.27 9.62
CA GLY A 98 8.60 7.36 8.23
C GLY A 98 8.39 6.00 7.58
N ASP A 99 8.11 6.01 6.29
CA ASP A 99 7.76 4.82 5.52
C ASP A 99 6.56 4.07 6.12
N ALA A 100 5.48 4.81 6.40
CA ALA A 100 4.28 4.29 7.01
C ALA A 100 3.67 3.13 6.21
N CYS A 101 3.44 1.99 6.88
CA CYS A 101 2.73 0.83 6.37
C CYS A 101 1.48 0.60 7.22
N LEU A 102 0.29 0.80 6.63
CA LEU A 102 -0.98 0.95 7.33
C LEU A 102 -1.96 -0.18 7.03
N VAL A 103 -2.71 -0.63 8.04
CA VAL A 103 -3.89 -1.47 7.88
C VAL A 103 -5.04 -0.99 8.77
N ALA A 104 -6.25 -1.04 8.22
CA ALA A 104 -7.48 -0.92 8.99
C ALA A 104 -8.14 -2.30 9.09
N ASP A 105 -8.54 -2.71 10.31
CA ASP A 105 -9.27 -3.96 10.49
C ASP A 105 -10.65 -3.85 9.84
N ARG A 106 -10.94 -4.72 8.86
CA ARG A 106 -12.21 -4.69 8.13
C ARG A 106 -13.44 -5.09 8.98
N LYS A 107 -13.25 -5.62 10.18
CA LYS A 107 -14.32 -6.03 11.10
C LYS A 107 -14.44 -5.15 12.34
N ARG A 108 -13.40 -4.35 12.65
CA ARG A 108 -13.32 -3.47 13.81
C ARG A 108 -12.87 -2.08 13.40
N ASN A 109 -13.21 -1.09 14.19
CA ASN A 109 -12.67 0.25 14.02
C ASN A 109 -11.33 0.37 14.77
N GLU A 110 -10.34 -0.38 14.28
CA GLU A 110 -8.97 -0.44 14.77
C GLU A 110 -8.00 -0.26 13.58
N LEU A 111 -6.88 0.42 13.80
CA LEU A 111 -5.78 0.61 12.83
C LEU A 111 -4.49 0.07 13.41
N THR A 112 -3.62 -0.43 12.55
CA THR A 112 -2.22 -0.71 12.87
C THR A 112 -1.33 0.01 11.87
N LEU A 113 -0.34 0.72 12.38
CA LEU A 113 0.74 1.35 11.65
C LEU A 113 2.05 0.70 12.04
N VAL A 114 2.83 0.28 11.06
CA VAL A 114 4.24 -0.09 11.22
C VAL A 114 5.07 0.86 10.37
N CYS A 115 6.18 1.36 10.90
CA CYS A 115 7.03 2.31 10.21
C CYS A 115 8.50 2.15 10.59
N CYS A 116 9.39 2.78 9.81
CA CYS A 116 10.79 2.92 10.18
C CYS A 116 10.97 3.97 11.27
N SER A 117 12.08 3.87 12.00
CA SER A 117 12.54 4.90 12.93
C SER A 117 14.06 4.95 12.98
N GLY A 118 14.61 6.00 13.59
CA GLY A 118 16.01 6.06 13.96
C GLY A 118 16.82 7.17 13.30
N ASP A 119 18.13 7.10 13.55
CA ASP A 119 19.13 8.12 13.20
C ASP A 119 20.14 7.62 12.15
N ILE A 120 19.86 6.47 11.52
CA ILE A 120 20.68 5.92 10.44
C ILE A 120 19.85 5.65 9.19
N PRO A 121 20.31 6.07 7.99
CA PRO A 121 19.65 5.73 6.74
C PRO A 121 19.71 4.23 6.44
N TYR A 122 18.67 3.70 5.80
CA TYR A 122 18.61 2.29 5.38
C TYR A 122 19.90 1.81 4.70
N GLN A 123 20.41 2.57 3.74
CA GLN A 123 21.60 2.21 2.96
C GLN A 123 22.90 2.12 3.79
N ARG A 124 22.92 2.71 5.00
CA ARG A 124 24.06 2.70 5.94
C ARG A 124 23.82 1.79 7.13
N SER A 125 22.64 1.17 7.23
CA SER A 125 22.33 0.23 8.30
C SER A 125 23.30 -0.95 8.31
N SER A 126 23.73 -1.35 9.50
CA SER A 126 24.61 -2.49 9.76
C SER A 126 24.01 -3.39 10.84
N VAL A 127 24.62 -4.52 11.14
CA VAL A 127 24.17 -5.41 12.21
C VAL A 127 24.22 -4.72 13.59
N ASP A 128 25.23 -3.86 13.80
CA ASP A 128 25.44 -3.16 15.07
C ASP A 128 24.68 -1.85 15.20
N HIS A 129 24.28 -1.24 14.07
CA HIS A 129 23.53 0.02 14.03
C HIS A 129 22.61 0.04 12.80
N HIS A 130 21.34 -0.12 13.01
CA HIS A 130 20.31 -0.24 11.95
C HIS A 130 19.09 0.63 12.24
N GLN A 131 18.27 0.85 11.22
CA GLN A 131 16.97 1.47 11.41
C GLN A 131 16.10 0.65 12.37
N GLY A 132 15.35 1.33 13.25
CA GLY A 132 14.33 0.71 14.06
C GLY A 132 13.07 0.39 13.25
N ILE A 133 12.25 -0.48 13.81
CA ILE A 133 10.89 -0.80 13.32
C ILE A 133 9.94 -0.54 14.47
N VAL A 134 8.96 0.34 14.24
CA VAL A 134 8.02 0.78 15.27
C VAL A 134 6.60 0.39 14.88
N VAL A 135 5.82 -0.08 15.86
CA VAL A 135 4.38 -0.34 15.71
C VAL A 135 3.58 0.58 16.63
N THR A 136 2.45 1.06 16.14
CA THR A 136 1.42 1.72 16.96
C THR A 136 0.03 1.36 16.47
N HIS A 137 -0.95 1.42 17.36
CA HIS A 137 -2.34 1.09 17.08
C HIS A 137 -3.25 2.28 17.34
N ALA A 138 -4.33 2.39 16.57
CA ALA A 138 -5.40 3.35 16.86
C ALA A 138 -6.74 2.67 16.99
N ALA A 139 -7.61 3.27 17.79
CA ALA A 139 -9.01 2.92 17.90
C ALA A 139 -9.89 4.14 17.63
N TYR A 140 -11.07 3.90 17.04
CA TYR A 140 -12.05 4.93 16.82
C TYR A 140 -12.83 5.24 18.10
N ASP A 141 -12.68 6.44 18.62
CA ASP A 141 -13.48 6.92 19.74
C ASP A 141 -14.85 7.42 19.23
N LYS A 142 -15.88 6.65 19.51
CA LYS A 142 -17.25 6.98 19.10
C LYS A 142 -17.80 8.27 19.75
N ARG A 143 -17.27 8.66 20.91
CA ARG A 143 -17.71 9.85 21.64
C ARG A 143 -17.23 11.12 20.98
N THR A 144 -15.97 11.12 20.52
CA THR A 144 -15.36 12.28 19.86
C THR A 144 -15.46 12.20 18.34
N GLY A 145 -15.71 11.00 17.78
CA GLY A 145 -15.69 10.77 16.36
C GLY A 145 -14.29 10.85 15.75
N GLN A 146 -13.26 10.55 16.53
CA GLN A 146 -11.85 10.65 16.12
C GLN A 146 -11.12 9.33 16.26
N TRP A 147 -10.04 9.17 15.48
CA TRP A 147 -9.08 8.10 15.64
C TRP A 147 -8.05 8.50 16.70
N VAL A 148 -7.86 7.67 17.72
CA VAL A 148 -6.95 7.90 18.83
C VAL A 148 -5.83 6.89 18.75
N TRP A 149 -4.61 7.37 18.53
CA TRP A 149 -3.39 6.56 18.50
C TRP A 149 -2.88 6.28 19.92
N GLY A 150 -2.47 5.04 20.16
CA GLY A 150 -1.79 4.61 21.38
C GLY A 150 -0.29 4.94 21.35
N SER A 151 0.41 4.54 22.39
CA SER A 151 1.86 4.62 22.45
C SER A 151 2.51 3.74 21.39
N SER A 152 3.58 4.24 20.78
CA SER A 152 4.41 3.45 19.89
C SER A 152 5.31 2.48 20.64
N LYS A 153 5.60 1.33 20.02
CA LYS A 153 6.50 0.30 20.55
C LYS A 153 7.57 0.01 19.50
N ASP A 154 8.82 0.01 19.90
CA ASP A 154 9.93 -0.50 19.10
C ASP A 154 9.86 -2.04 19.06
N ILE A 155 9.85 -2.61 17.87
CA ILE A 155 9.85 -4.05 17.59
C ILE A 155 11.05 -4.46 16.72
N GLY A 156 12.04 -3.58 16.58
CA GLY A 156 13.24 -3.82 15.76
C GLY A 156 13.98 -5.07 16.16
N GLU A 157 14.26 -5.26 17.47
CA GLU A 157 14.93 -6.46 17.98
C GLU A 157 14.19 -7.75 17.61
N THR A 158 12.85 -7.75 17.65
CA THR A 158 12.07 -8.92 17.21
C THR A 158 12.34 -9.24 15.74
N PHE A 159 12.42 -8.23 14.87
CA PHE A 159 12.70 -8.45 13.46
C PHE A 159 14.15 -8.84 13.21
N TYR A 160 15.10 -8.03 13.66
CA TYR A 160 16.52 -8.27 13.37
C TYR A 160 17.05 -9.54 14.03
N LYS A 161 16.74 -9.75 15.30
CA LYS A 161 17.31 -10.84 16.11
C LYS A 161 16.44 -12.10 16.10
N ASP A 162 15.17 -11.99 16.51
CA ASP A 162 14.36 -13.19 16.73
C ASP A 162 13.92 -13.82 15.41
N LEU A 163 13.55 -13.00 14.38
CA LEU A 163 13.12 -13.52 13.07
C LEU A 163 14.29 -13.88 12.16
N PHE A 164 15.37 -13.08 12.16
CA PHE A 164 16.45 -13.23 11.18
C PHE A 164 17.83 -13.52 11.81
N GLY A 165 17.91 -13.75 13.13
CA GLY A 165 19.16 -14.15 13.81
C GLY A 165 20.30 -13.17 13.63
N SER A 166 20.01 -11.87 13.53
CA SER A 166 20.98 -10.78 13.25
C SER A 166 21.73 -10.92 11.92
N ASN A 167 21.19 -11.69 10.97
CA ASN A 167 21.84 -11.90 9.68
C ASN A 167 21.48 -10.86 8.61
N VAL A 168 20.52 -9.98 8.88
CA VAL A 168 20.06 -8.93 7.95
C VAL A 168 20.44 -7.56 8.50
N PRO A 169 21.35 -6.82 7.86
CA PRO A 169 21.89 -5.58 8.43
C PRO A 169 20.93 -4.38 8.33
N GLY A 170 19.98 -4.39 7.41
CA GLY A 170 19.00 -3.31 7.26
C GLY A 170 17.70 -3.84 6.67
N MET A 171 16.56 -3.36 7.20
CA MET A 171 15.24 -3.69 6.70
C MET A 171 14.19 -2.65 7.06
N PHE A 172 13.10 -2.63 6.27
CA PHE A 172 11.87 -1.90 6.56
C PHE A 172 10.68 -2.57 5.89
N MET A 173 9.46 -2.31 6.36
CA MET A 173 8.24 -2.71 5.65
C MET A 173 8.02 -1.85 4.42
N GLY A 174 7.63 -2.45 3.30
CA GLY A 174 7.25 -1.71 2.11
C GLY A 174 6.08 -0.77 2.40
N SER A 175 6.35 0.54 2.40
CA SER A 175 5.41 1.61 2.78
C SER A 175 4.09 1.58 2.00
N GLY A 176 3.02 2.07 2.57
CA GLY A 176 1.67 2.11 2.01
C GLY A 176 0.70 1.20 2.77
N ARG A 177 0.38 0.02 2.27
CA ARG A 177 -0.66 -0.83 2.84
C ARG A 177 -0.13 -2.18 3.32
N ILE A 178 -0.57 -2.62 4.51
CA ILE A 178 -0.49 -4.01 4.98
C ILE A 178 -1.73 -4.75 4.49
N CYS A 179 -1.55 -5.94 3.93
CA CYS A 179 -2.65 -6.79 3.47
C CYS A 179 -3.31 -7.50 4.68
N GLN A 180 -4.62 -7.40 4.81
CA GLN A 180 -5.39 -8.21 5.74
C GLN A 180 -6.09 -9.36 5.00
N SER A 181 -5.79 -10.60 5.34
CA SER A 181 -6.41 -11.80 4.78
C SER A 181 -7.94 -11.73 4.82
N LYS A 182 -8.59 -12.11 3.74
CA LYS A 182 -10.05 -12.31 3.67
C LYS A 182 -10.45 -13.73 4.11
N ARG A 183 -9.49 -14.67 4.12
CA ARG A 183 -9.72 -16.11 4.29
C ARG A 183 -9.19 -16.66 5.61
N VAL A 184 -7.99 -16.28 6.02
CA VAL A 184 -7.34 -16.83 7.21
C VAL A 184 -7.66 -15.98 8.42
N LYS A 185 -8.37 -16.56 9.38
CA LYS A 185 -8.66 -15.95 10.69
C LYS A 185 -8.09 -16.83 11.79
N VAL A 186 -7.31 -16.22 12.69
CA VAL A 186 -6.74 -16.87 13.86
C VAL A 186 -7.17 -16.07 15.10
N GLY A 187 -7.84 -16.71 16.02
CA GLY A 187 -8.37 -16.03 17.21
C GLY A 187 -9.33 -14.88 16.86
N LYS A 188 -9.01 -13.68 17.36
CA LYS A 188 -9.81 -12.46 17.20
C LYS A 188 -9.71 -11.86 15.80
N TYR A 189 -8.52 -11.92 15.17
CA TYR A 189 -8.19 -11.18 13.96
C TYR A 189 -8.05 -12.06 12.72
N TYR A 190 -8.23 -11.44 11.55
CA TYR A 190 -7.77 -11.98 10.30
C TYR A 190 -6.28 -11.71 10.15
N ARG A 191 -5.54 -12.70 9.66
CA ARG A 191 -4.09 -12.62 9.46
C ARG A 191 -3.70 -11.41 8.64
N LEU A 192 -2.64 -10.74 9.08
CA LEU A 192 -1.97 -9.70 8.30
C LEU A 192 -0.78 -10.31 7.54
N TYR A 193 -0.53 -9.79 6.35
CA TYR A 193 0.68 -10.04 5.57
C TYR A 193 1.35 -8.71 5.24
N ALA A 194 2.64 -8.60 5.49
CA ALA A 194 3.45 -7.44 5.15
C ALA A 194 4.75 -7.87 4.49
N ALA A 195 5.22 -7.10 3.52
CA ALA A 195 6.44 -7.42 2.80
C ALA A 195 7.60 -6.54 3.28
N LEU A 196 8.78 -7.14 3.46
CA LEU A 196 10.00 -6.49 3.92
C LEU A 196 10.95 -6.23 2.76
N CYS A 197 11.42 -5.00 2.65
CA CYS A 197 12.64 -4.64 1.92
C CYS A 197 13.84 -4.85 2.83
N THR A 198 14.87 -5.54 2.37
CA THR A 198 16.08 -5.76 3.13
C THR A 198 17.32 -5.69 2.26
N HIS A 199 18.50 -5.53 2.85
CA HIS A 199 19.76 -5.59 2.11
C HIS A 199 20.06 -6.95 1.43
N LYS A 200 19.24 -7.98 1.73
CA LYS A 200 19.37 -9.33 1.14
C LYS A 200 18.18 -9.73 0.27
N GLY A 201 17.40 -8.76 -0.19
CA GLY A 201 16.18 -8.98 -0.96
C GLY A 201 14.91 -8.88 -0.11
N ASN A 202 13.83 -9.54 -0.55
CA ASN A 202 12.54 -9.40 0.10
C ASN A 202 12.14 -10.64 0.89
N TRP A 203 11.40 -10.41 1.97
CA TRP A 203 10.64 -11.41 2.72
C TRP A 203 9.20 -10.95 2.90
N VAL A 204 8.32 -11.89 3.18
CA VAL A 204 6.96 -11.60 3.67
C VAL A 204 6.87 -12.10 5.10
N VAL A 205 6.30 -11.28 5.96
CA VAL A 205 5.98 -11.62 7.34
C VAL A 205 4.47 -11.61 7.54
N TYR A 206 3.99 -12.34 8.55
CA TYR A 206 2.58 -12.37 8.90
C TYR A 206 2.36 -12.18 10.40
N SER A 207 1.18 -11.66 10.74
CA SER A 207 0.72 -11.48 12.12
C SER A 207 -0.69 -12.04 12.26
N ASP A 208 -0.95 -12.77 13.36
CA ASP A 208 -2.26 -13.30 13.72
C ASP A 208 -2.95 -12.50 14.84
N ASP A 209 -2.28 -11.48 15.37
CA ASP A 209 -2.71 -10.65 16.50
C ASP A 209 -2.76 -9.15 16.18
N PHE A 210 -2.97 -8.83 14.90
CA PHE A 210 -3.12 -7.48 14.37
C PHE A 210 -1.87 -6.61 14.49
N GLY A 211 -0.68 -7.22 14.45
CA GLY A 211 0.61 -6.54 14.40
C GLY A 211 1.37 -6.52 15.72
N ASP A 212 0.83 -7.13 16.79
CA ASP A 212 1.53 -7.24 18.08
C ASP A 212 2.73 -8.19 18.01
N SER A 213 2.63 -9.27 17.23
CA SER A 213 3.72 -10.19 16.94
C SER A 213 3.77 -10.57 15.46
N TRP A 214 4.97 -10.93 15.00
CA TRP A 214 5.23 -11.23 13.59
C TRP A 214 6.02 -12.52 13.44
N ARG A 215 5.83 -13.20 12.30
CA ARG A 215 6.55 -14.41 11.90
C ARG A 215 6.87 -14.35 10.42
N VAL A 216 7.94 -15.02 9.98
CA VAL A 216 8.29 -15.10 8.56
C VAL A 216 7.37 -16.09 7.85
N LEU A 217 6.90 -15.71 6.66
CA LEU A 217 6.15 -16.60 5.76
C LEU A 217 7.11 -17.36 4.86
N GLY A 218 7.26 -18.64 5.10
CA GLY A 218 8.25 -19.49 4.44
C GLY A 218 9.60 -19.48 5.13
N SER A 219 10.70 -19.44 4.37
CA SER A 219 12.06 -19.48 4.89
C SER A 219 12.50 -18.12 5.46
N ASN A 220 13.18 -18.13 6.60
CA ASN A 220 13.89 -16.95 7.13
C ASN A 220 15.35 -16.87 6.69
N VAL A 221 15.83 -17.85 5.92
CA VAL A 221 17.19 -17.91 5.37
C VAL A 221 17.21 -17.51 3.90
N GLU A 222 16.23 -17.97 3.14
CA GLU A 222 16.14 -17.72 1.70
C GLU A 222 15.10 -16.63 1.43
N SER A 223 15.54 -15.57 0.74
CA SER A 223 14.70 -14.47 0.29
C SER A 223 13.71 -14.95 -0.79
N CYS A 224 12.47 -14.49 -0.72
CA CYS A 224 11.46 -14.78 -1.75
C CYS A 224 11.62 -13.92 -3.03
N ALA A 225 12.44 -12.87 -2.99
CA ALA A 225 12.90 -12.10 -4.15
C ALA A 225 14.30 -11.51 -3.88
N PRO A 226 15.39 -12.26 -4.18
CA PRO A 226 16.76 -11.86 -3.79
C PRO A 226 17.24 -10.53 -4.38
N GLN A 227 16.70 -10.11 -5.52
CA GLN A 227 17.02 -8.85 -6.19
C GLN A 227 15.91 -7.79 -6.03
N GLY A 228 14.92 -8.08 -5.18
CA GLY A 228 13.81 -7.18 -4.92
C GLY A 228 14.22 -5.98 -4.09
N ASP A 229 13.55 -4.86 -4.34
CA ASP A 229 13.64 -3.61 -3.58
C ASP A 229 12.32 -3.42 -2.81
N GLU A 230 11.70 -2.26 -2.79
CA GLU A 230 10.44 -1.98 -2.06
C GLU A 230 9.30 -2.92 -2.48
N PRO A 231 8.85 -3.83 -1.59
CA PRO A 231 7.86 -4.84 -1.93
C PRO A 231 6.48 -4.50 -1.41
N LYS A 232 5.47 -5.16 -2.00
CA LYS A 232 4.09 -5.26 -1.52
C LYS A 232 3.65 -6.71 -1.53
N CYS A 233 2.64 -7.03 -0.75
CA CYS A 233 1.97 -8.32 -0.84
C CYS A 233 0.45 -8.16 -0.79
N GLU A 234 -0.26 -9.12 -1.42
CA GLU A 234 -1.72 -9.15 -1.45
C GLU A 234 -2.21 -10.60 -1.43
N GLU A 235 -3.41 -10.84 -0.88
CA GLU A 235 -4.03 -12.15 -0.89
C GLU A 235 -4.78 -12.37 -2.22
N LEU A 236 -4.40 -13.42 -2.94
CA LEU A 236 -5.09 -13.86 -4.16
C LEU A 236 -6.44 -14.52 -3.86
N PRO A 237 -7.33 -14.67 -4.87
CA PRO A 237 -8.68 -15.23 -4.64
C PRO A 237 -8.71 -16.63 -4.03
N ASP A 238 -7.68 -17.45 -4.23
CA ASP A 238 -7.55 -18.78 -3.63
C ASP A 238 -6.96 -18.78 -2.20
N GLY A 239 -6.51 -17.61 -1.72
CA GLY A 239 -5.89 -17.43 -0.41
C GLY A 239 -4.36 -17.50 -0.42
N SER A 240 -3.73 -17.79 -1.56
CA SER A 240 -2.27 -17.68 -1.70
C SER A 240 -1.82 -16.22 -1.58
N VAL A 241 -0.54 -16.00 -1.25
CA VAL A 241 0.01 -14.65 -1.05
C VAL A 241 0.91 -14.29 -2.21
N LEU A 242 0.54 -13.22 -2.91
CA LEU A 242 1.32 -12.62 -3.98
C LEU A 242 2.30 -11.61 -3.41
N LEU A 243 3.56 -11.70 -3.80
CA LEU A 243 4.58 -10.65 -3.65
C LEU A 243 4.67 -9.88 -4.97
N SER A 244 4.69 -8.54 -4.89
CA SER A 244 5.06 -7.62 -5.96
C SER A 244 6.18 -6.71 -5.48
N SER A 245 7.35 -6.78 -6.10
CA SER A 245 8.51 -6.01 -5.66
C SER A 245 9.02 -5.06 -6.74
N ARG A 246 9.51 -3.90 -6.30
CA ARG A 246 10.13 -2.88 -7.14
C ARG A 246 11.32 -3.43 -7.89
N LYS A 247 11.41 -3.06 -9.18
CA LYS A 247 12.51 -3.34 -10.07
C LYS A 247 12.71 -2.17 -11.03
N HIS A 248 13.90 -2.04 -11.62
CA HIS A 248 14.20 -0.93 -12.54
C HIS A 248 13.28 -0.90 -13.78
N HIS A 249 12.99 -2.07 -14.38
CA HIS A 249 11.99 -2.25 -15.43
C HIS A 249 11.00 -3.33 -15.00
N GLY A 250 9.71 -3.03 -14.96
CA GLY A 250 8.67 -3.96 -14.52
C GLY A 250 8.65 -4.22 -13.02
N ARG A 251 8.26 -5.43 -12.64
CA ARG A 251 8.12 -5.89 -11.24
C ARG A 251 8.67 -7.31 -11.10
N PHE A 252 9.17 -7.62 -9.92
CA PHE A 252 9.32 -9.02 -9.52
C PHE A 252 8.01 -9.50 -8.90
N PHE A 253 7.52 -10.65 -9.35
CA PHE A 253 6.39 -11.36 -8.75
C PHE A 253 6.83 -12.70 -8.19
N ASN A 254 6.26 -13.10 -7.06
CA ASN A 254 6.35 -14.45 -6.51
C ASN A 254 5.03 -14.80 -5.80
N ILE A 255 4.67 -16.07 -5.70
CA ILE A 255 3.44 -16.52 -5.06
C ILE A 255 3.76 -17.56 -4.01
N PHE A 256 3.29 -17.35 -2.78
CA PHE A 256 3.33 -18.35 -1.73
C PHE A 256 2.07 -19.20 -1.76
N ARG A 257 2.24 -20.50 -1.99
CA ARG A 257 1.15 -21.48 -2.03
C ARG A 257 1.08 -22.23 -0.69
N PHE A 258 -0.07 -22.14 -0.03
CA PHE A 258 -0.26 -22.83 1.24
C PHE A 258 -0.56 -24.33 1.03
N THR A 259 0.09 -25.19 1.81
CA THR A 259 -0.35 -26.56 2.09
C THR A 259 -1.26 -26.59 3.32
N ASN A 260 -1.04 -25.66 4.28
CA ASN A 260 -1.89 -25.44 5.43
C ASN A 260 -1.92 -23.93 5.78
N ALA A 261 -2.96 -23.26 5.32
CA ALA A 261 -3.05 -21.81 5.50
C ALA A 261 -3.15 -21.37 6.97
N LYS A 262 -3.83 -22.14 7.84
CA LYS A 262 -3.93 -21.80 9.27
C LYS A 262 -2.57 -21.83 9.98
N LYS A 263 -1.71 -22.78 9.62
CA LYS A 263 -0.37 -22.90 10.18
C LYS A 263 0.68 -22.05 9.43
N ALA A 264 0.31 -21.39 8.34
CA ALA A 264 1.20 -20.69 7.42
C ALA A 264 2.28 -21.60 6.80
N GLU A 265 1.97 -22.88 6.61
CA GLU A 265 2.84 -23.86 5.95
C GLU A 265 2.62 -23.83 4.44
N GLY A 266 3.69 -23.86 3.67
CA GLY A 266 3.65 -23.81 2.21
C GLY A 266 5.02 -23.47 1.62
N ALA A 267 5.03 -23.04 0.36
CA ALA A 267 6.26 -22.70 -0.34
C ALA A 267 6.03 -21.59 -1.38
N TRP A 268 7.09 -20.84 -1.66
CA TRP A 268 7.16 -19.89 -2.77
C TRP A 268 7.32 -20.63 -4.09
N THR A 269 6.64 -20.18 -5.15
CA THR A 269 6.67 -20.83 -6.49
C THR A 269 7.91 -20.46 -7.30
N GLY A 270 8.69 -19.50 -6.86
CA GLY A 270 9.83 -18.93 -7.56
C GLY A 270 9.54 -17.53 -8.08
N VAL A 271 10.57 -16.67 -8.01
CA VAL A 271 10.48 -15.26 -8.44
C VAL A 271 10.54 -15.15 -9.96
N VAL A 272 9.70 -14.30 -10.53
CA VAL A 272 9.67 -13.99 -11.97
C VAL A 272 9.73 -12.47 -12.16
N ASN A 273 10.54 -12.03 -13.11
CA ASN A 273 10.56 -10.66 -13.58
C ASN A 273 9.47 -10.46 -14.65
N SER A 274 8.54 -9.55 -14.44
CA SER A 274 7.45 -9.29 -15.38
C SER A 274 7.92 -8.79 -16.76
N GLN A 275 9.07 -8.11 -16.83
CA GLN A 275 9.66 -7.67 -18.08
C GLN A 275 9.98 -8.83 -19.04
N ASP A 276 10.36 -9.98 -18.49
CA ASP A 276 10.76 -11.15 -19.25
C ASP A 276 9.56 -12.07 -19.57
N ALA A 277 8.38 -11.77 -19.00
CA ALA A 277 7.17 -12.53 -19.22
C ALA A 277 6.40 -12.01 -20.45
N PRO A 278 5.89 -12.89 -21.35
CA PRO A 278 5.09 -12.46 -22.49
C PRO A 278 3.87 -11.62 -22.06
N GLY A 279 3.72 -10.40 -22.62
CA GLY A 279 2.65 -9.48 -22.23
C GLY A 279 2.71 -9.00 -20.78
N GLY A 280 3.87 -9.13 -20.13
CA GLY A 280 4.11 -8.68 -18.77
C GLY A 280 4.31 -7.17 -18.67
N ILE A 281 4.27 -6.64 -17.44
CA ILE A 281 4.57 -5.22 -17.20
C ILE A 281 6.03 -4.97 -17.54
N ASN A 282 6.25 -4.05 -18.47
CA ASN A 282 7.55 -3.54 -18.84
C ASN A 282 7.43 -2.02 -18.96
N ASN A 283 8.16 -1.27 -18.14
CA ASN A 283 8.12 0.18 -18.10
C ASN A 283 9.47 0.78 -18.49
N GLU A 284 9.47 2.03 -18.91
CA GLU A 284 10.68 2.77 -19.27
C GLU A 284 11.30 3.45 -18.03
N GLY A 285 12.52 3.07 -17.68
CA GLY A 285 13.29 3.77 -16.67
C GLY A 285 13.01 3.32 -15.24
N ASN A 286 13.25 4.21 -14.28
CA ASN A 286 13.28 3.89 -12.86
C ASN A 286 11.90 3.78 -12.26
N SER A 287 11.53 2.62 -11.73
CA SER A 287 10.29 2.42 -10.98
C SER A 287 10.44 2.85 -9.51
N CYS A 288 9.31 3.00 -8.85
CA CYS A 288 9.22 3.27 -7.42
C CYS A 288 8.37 2.21 -6.71
N ASN A 289 8.23 2.37 -5.40
CA ASN A 289 7.22 1.64 -4.65
C ASN A 289 5.83 1.94 -5.26
N GLY A 290 5.09 0.89 -5.55
CA GLY A 290 3.73 0.94 -6.04
C GLY A 290 2.87 -0.04 -5.26
N GLU A 291 1.56 -0.03 -5.49
CA GLU A 291 0.62 -0.92 -4.79
C GLU A 291 0.14 -2.03 -5.72
N ILE A 292 -0.03 -3.21 -5.16
CA ILE A 292 -0.80 -4.29 -5.76
C ILE A 292 -2.12 -4.44 -4.99
N LEU A 293 -3.25 -4.47 -5.69
CA LEU A 293 -4.59 -4.55 -5.09
C LEU A 293 -5.46 -5.52 -5.89
N ILE A 294 -6.14 -6.43 -5.19
CA ILE A 294 -7.11 -7.35 -5.80
C ILE A 294 -8.52 -6.86 -5.50
N VAL A 295 -9.30 -6.63 -6.57
CA VAL A 295 -10.65 -6.06 -6.49
C VAL A 295 -11.66 -6.89 -7.27
N GLU A 296 -12.89 -6.88 -6.78
CA GLU A 296 -14.04 -7.39 -7.51
C GLU A 296 -14.50 -6.37 -8.56
N ALA A 297 -14.90 -6.87 -9.73
CA ALA A 297 -15.37 -6.08 -10.84
C ALA A 297 -16.51 -6.80 -11.58
N THR A 298 -17.11 -6.12 -12.56
CA THR A 298 -18.13 -6.70 -13.44
C THR A 298 -17.72 -6.45 -14.89
N LYS A 299 -17.74 -7.50 -15.72
CA LYS A 299 -17.51 -7.39 -17.17
C LYS A 299 -18.67 -6.68 -17.86
N ARG A 300 -18.46 -6.20 -19.09
CA ARG A 300 -19.52 -5.57 -19.91
C ARG A 300 -20.73 -6.47 -20.11
N ASP A 301 -20.55 -7.79 -20.15
CA ASP A 301 -21.62 -8.79 -20.28
C ASP A 301 -22.36 -9.09 -18.96
N GLY A 302 -22.03 -8.38 -17.86
CA GLY A 302 -22.63 -8.53 -16.55
C GLY A 302 -22.03 -9.63 -15.67
N LYS A 303 -21.06 -10.40 -16.18
CA LYS A 303 -20.40 -11.44 -15.38
C LYS A 303 -19.44 -10.83 -14.35
N LYS A 304 -19.40 -11.45 -13.18
CA LYS A 304 -18.41 -11.10 -12.15
C LYS A 304 -16.99 -11.37 -12.65
N ALA A 305 -16.08 -10.50 -12.24
CA ALA A 305 -14.65 -10.63 -12.50
C ALA A 305 -13.86 -10.26 -11.24
N THR A 306 -12.63 -10.71 -11.19
CA THR A 306 -11.64 -10.28 -10.20
C THR A 306 -10.44 -9.71 -10.96
N LEU A 307 -10.03 -8.50 -10.60
CA LEU A 307 -8.91 -7.82 -11.23
C LEU A 307 -7.74 -7.67 -10.25
N ALA A 308 -6.54 -7.84 -10.77
CA ALA A 308 -5.32 -7.36 -10.14
C ALA A 308 -5.00 -5.97 -10.72
N LEU A 309 -4.78 -5.01 -9.85
CA LEU A 309 -4.35 -3.64 -10.16
C LEU A 309 -2.94 -3.43 -9.63
N GLN A 310 -1.99 -3.01 -10.48
CA GLN A 310 -0.61 -2.68 -10.08
C GLN A 310 -0.31 -1.24 -10.44
N SER A 311 -0.02 -0.41 -9.42
CA SER A 311 0.41 0.97 -9.66
C SER A 311 1.92 1.12 -9.60
N MET A 312 2.47 2.00 -10.44
CA MET A 312 3.89 2.40 -10.45
C MET A 312 4.10 3.53 -11.47
N PRO A 313 5.18 4.32 -11.38
CA PRO A 313 5.61 5.16 -12.48
C PRO A 313 5.96 4.33 -13.71
N ALA A 314 5.46 4.73 -14.89
CA ALA A 314 5.75 4.04 -16.15
C ALA A 314 7.03 4.55 -16.81
N GLY A 315 7.59 5.68 -16.36
CA GLY A 315 8.82 6.27 -16.88
C GLY A 315 8.61 7.20 -18.08
N PRO A 316 9.68 7.77 -18.64
CA PRO A 316 11.07 7.59 -18.20
C PRO A 316 11.33 8.22 -16.83
N GLY A 317 12.20 7.62 -16.05
CA GLY A 317 12.50 8.04 -14.68
C GLY A 317 11.27 7.91 -13.76
N ARG A 318 11.17 8.82 -12.78
CA ARG A 318 10.03 8.90 -11.86
C ARG A 318 8.93 9.80 -12.44
N SER A 319 8.18 9.28 -13.40
CA SER A 319 7.11 10.00 -14.10
C SER A 319 6.02 9.07 -14.59
N ASN A 320 4.93 9.64 -15.04
CA ASN A 320 3.83 8.92 -15.67
C ASN A 320 3.25 7.82 -14.75
N VAL A 321 2.81 8.18 -13.54
CA VAL A 321 2.18 7.21 -12.64
C VAL A 321 0.99 6.54 -13.32
N THR A 322 1.02 5.20 -13.34
CA THR A 322 0.14 4.36 -14.15
C THR A 322 -0.38 3.22 -13.30
N ILE A 323 -1.63 2.84 -13.50
CA ILE A 323 -2.24 1.63 -12.94
C ILE A 323 -2.41 0.62 -14.08
N TYR A 324 -1.72 -0.51 -13.98
CA TYR A 324 -1.89 -1.67 -14.86
C TYR A 324 -2.99 -2.57 -14.31
N TYR A 325 -3.73 -3.28 -15.20
CA TYR A 325 -4.77 -4.19 -14.77
C TYR A 325 -4.70 -5.55 -15.49
N LYS A 326 -5.11 -6.60 -14.79
CA LYS A 326 -5.19 -7.96 -15.27
C LYS A 326 -6.43 -8.65 -14.72
N ASP A 327 -7.20 -9.34 -15.58
CA ASP A 327 -8.28 -10.24 -15.15
C ASP A 327 -7.69 -11.53 -14.57
N ILE A 328 -7.94 -11.77 -13.31
CA ILE A 328 -7.53 -12.96 -12.57
C ILE A 328 -8.72 -13.77 -12.08
N THR A 329 -9.85 -13.65 -12.77
CA THR A 329 -11.07 -14.43 -12.46
C THR A 329 -10.82 -15.95 -12.54
N SER A 330 -10.00 -16.38 -13.50
CA SER A 330 -9.60 -17.77 -13.63
C SER A 330 -8.39 -18.08 -12.76
N PRO A 331 -8.43 -19.11 -11.88
CA PRO A 331 -7.25 -19.53 -11.11
C PRO A 331 -6.04 -19.88 -11.98
N ALA A 332 -6.23 -20.27 -13.25
CA ALA A 332 -5.13 -20.55 -14.18
C ALA A 332 -4.23 -19.34 -14.45
N THR A 333 -4.68 -18.12 -14.17
CA THR A 333 -3.90 -16.89 -14.38
C THR A 333 -2.91 -16.56 -13.25
N TYR A 334 -2.92 -17.34 -12.15
CA TYR A 334 -2.05 -17.15 -10.98
C TYR A 334 -1.68 -18.47 -10.28
N THR A 335 -1.51 -19.56 -11.04
CA THR A 335 -1.03 -20.84 -10.48
C THR A 335 0.39 -20.73 -9.94
N ASP A 336 1.19 -19.85 -10.52
CA ASP A 336 2.55 -19.52 -10.15
C ASP A 336 2.91 -18.07 -10.55
N ALA A 337 4.11 -17.64 -10.23
CA ALA A 337 4.56 -16.28 -10.53
C ALA A 337 4.62 -15.98 -12.03
N LEU A 338 4.93 -16.97 -12.89
CA LEU A 338 4.98 -16.75 -14.35
C LEU A 338 3.59 -16.55 -14.92
N THR A 339 2.61 -17.37 -14.54
CA THR A 339 1.21 -17.21 -14.99
C THR A 339 0.61 -15.90 -14.52
N PHE A 340 1.04 -15.37 -13.34
CA PHE A 340 0.63 -14.06 -12.88
C PHE A 340 1.34 -12.93 -13.65
N ALA A 341 2.64 -13.05 -13.91
CA ALA A 341 3.45 -11.98 -14.50
C ALA A 341 3.10 -11.69 -15.97
N LYS A 342 2.62 -12.68 -16.72
CA LYS A 342 2.30 -12.53 -18.15
C LYS A 342 0.88 -12.02 -18.40
N ASP A 343 0.60 -11.58 -19.64
CA ASP A 343 -0.73 -11.26 -20.18
C ASP A 343 -1.49 -10.18 -19.39
N TRP A 344 -0.82 -9.09 -18.99
CA TRP A 344 -1.47 -7.90 -18.48
C TRP A 344 -2.26 -7.21 -19.59
N GLN A 345 -3.53 -6.87 -19.32
CA GLN A 345 -4.50 -6.53 -20.37
C GLN A 345 -4.49 -5.06 -20.77
N GLY A 346 -3.97 -4.20 -19.93
CA GLY A 346 -3.91 -2.77 -20.21
C GLY A 346 -3.46 -1.95 -19.02
N SER A 347 -3.50 -0.64 -19.22
CA SER A 347 -3.10 0.32 -18.19
C SER A 347 -3.84 1.64 -18.34
N TYR A 348 -3.91 2.39 -17.25
CA TYR A 348 -4.44 3.75 -17.19
C TYR A 348 -3.38 4.67 -16.60
N ARG A 349 -2.95 5.67 -17.38
CA ARG A 349 -2.06 6.73 -16.90
C ARG A 349 -2.87 7.71 -16.07
N VAL A 350 -2.56 7.81 -14.77
CA VAL A 350 -3.25 8.71 -13.85
C VAL A 350 -2.74 10.15 -14.01
N SER A 351 -1.43 10.30 -14.21
CA SER A 351 -0.77 11.60 -14.44
C SER A 351 0.41 11.44 -15.40
N ASP A 352 0.70 12.47 -16.17
CA ASP A 352 1.85 12.58 -17.08
C ASP A 352 3.03 13.36 -16.47
N LYS A 353 2.86 13.83 -15.22
CA LYS A 353 3.89 14.58 -14.50
C LYS A 353 4.93 13.67 -13.86
N GLY A 354 5.98 14.30 -13.30
CA GLY A 354 6.87 13.65 -12.37
C GLY A 354 6.07 13.04 -11.21
N SER A 355 6.34 11.78 -10.89
CA SER A 355 5.59 11.02 -9.89
C SER A 355 6.45 9.89 -9.34
N ALA A 356 6.22 9.53 -8.08
CA ALA A 356 7.03 8.51 -7.42
C ALA A 356 6.16 7.43 -6.75
N ASN A 357 6.18 7.36 -5.42
CA ASN A 357 5.48 6.31 -4.69
C ASN A 357 3.96 6.46 -4.80
N SER A 358 3.26 5.33 -4.80
CA SER A 358 1.81 5.27 -4.86
C SER A 358 1.24 4.12 -4.05
N THR A 359 0.04 4.31 -3.55
CA THR A 359 -0.74 3.32 -2.82
C THR A 359 -2.22 3.43 -3.19
N MET A 360 -3.00 2.38 -2.96
CA MET A 360 -4.43 2.39 -3.27
C MET A 360 -5.23 1.45 -2.39
N VAL A 361 -6.51 1.79 -2.19
CA VAL A 361 -7.49 0.94 -1.51
C VAL A 361 -8.86 1.10 -2.17
N GLN A 362 -9.69 0.07 -2.15
CA GLN A 362 -11.06 0.17 -2.64
C GLN A 362 -11.95 0.89 -1.62
N GLN A 363 -12.64 1.96 -2.05
CA GLN A 363 -13.57 2.75 -1.26
C GLN A 363 -14.91 2.02 -1.02
N ALA A 364 -15.77 2.63 -0.22
CA ALA A 364 -17.09 2.06 0.08
C ALA A 364 -18.02 2.01 -1.14
N ASP A 365 -17.88 2.93 -2.07
CA ASP A 365 -18.65 3.01 -3.32
C ASP A 365 -18.04 2.20 -4.49
N GLY A 366 -16.98 1.42 -4.22
CA GLY A 366 -16.30 0.59 -5.20
C GLY A 366 -15.19 1.28 -5.99
N ARG A 367 -15.09 2.62 -5.94
CA ARG A 367 -13.97 3.35 -6.57
C ARG A 367 -12.65 3.00 -5.87
N ILE A 368 -11.56 3.28 -6.54
CA ILE A 368 -10.20 3.13 -6.02
C ILE A 368 -9.74 4.48 -5.49
N ALA A 369 -9.53 4.57 -4.18
CA ALA A 369 -8.78 5.67 -3.56
C ALA A 369 -7.32 5.52 -3.94
N PHE A 370 -6.87 6.27 -4.92
CA PHE A 370 -5.48 6.29 -5.35
C PHE A 370 -4.76 7.47 -4.72
N PHE A 371 -3.68 7.21 -3.99
CA PHE A 371 -2.92 8.22 -3.25
C PHE A 371 -1.45 8.11 -3.63
N TYR A 372 -0.85 9.21 -4.11
CA TYR A 372 0.46 9.16 -4.75
C TYR A 372 1.22 10.49 -4.66
N GLU A 373 2.51 10.43 -4.98
CA GLU A 373 3.41 11.56 -5.08
C GLU A 373 3.40 12.14 -6.50
N GLU A 374 3.19 13.46 -6.63
CA GLU A 374 3.20 14.18 -7.92
C GLU A 374 3.97 15.50 -7.82
N GLU A 375 4.78 15.83 -8.83
CA GLU A 375 5.36 17.17 -8.97
C GLU A 375 4.27 18.25 -9.20
N PRO A 376 4.51 19.53 -8.86
CA PRO A 376 5.81 20.19 -8.68
C PRO A 376 6.27 20.28 -7.22
N ASN A 377 7.35 21.04 -7.00
CA ASN A 377 7.93 21.36 -5.69
C ASN A 377 8.39 20.11 -4.93
N TYR A 378 9.19 19.30 -5.57
CA TYR A 378 9.64 17.99 -5.13
C TYR A 378 8.50 16.96 -5.27
N TYR A 379 7.51 16.90 -4.37
CA TYR A 379 6.26 16.16 -4.57
C TYR A 379 5.12 16.75 -3.73
N GLN A 380 3.92 16.69 -4.28
CA GLN A 380 2.66 16.88 -3.60
C GLN A 380 2.06 15.50 -3.30
N MET A 381 1.32 15.39 -2.21
CA MET A 381 0.61 14.16 -1.87
C MET A 381 -0.83 14.24 -2.39
N VAL A 382 -1.09 13.54 -3.47
CA VAL A 382 -2.29 13.69 -4.29
C VAL A 382 -3.21 12.48 -4.15
N TYR A 383 -4.48 12.74 -3.89
CA TYR A 383 -5.56 11.77 -3.87
C TYR A 383 -6.45 11.90 -5.10
N VAL A 384 -6.77 10.75 -5.74
CA VAL A 384 -7.70 10.66 -6.88
C VAL A 384 -8.62 9.45 -6.68
N PRO A 385 -9.95 9.63 -6.63
CA PRO A 385 -10.88 8.52 -6.68
C PRO A 385 -11.14 8.09 -8.12
N LEU A 386 -10.76 6.87 -8.47
CA LEU A 386 -10.87 6.32 -9.82
C LEU A 386 -11.91 5.19 -9.87
N SER A 387 -12.79 5.20 -10.87
CA SER A 387 -13.67 4.05 -11.13
C SER A 387 -12.89 2.91 -11.80
N ILE A 388 -13.33 1.67 -11.60
CA ILE A 388 -12.82 0.52 -12.35
C ILE A 388 -13.02 0.73 -13.85
N GLU A 389 -14.15 1.33 -14.24
CA GLU A 389 -14.46 1.66 -15.64
C GLU A 389 -13.41 2.61 -16.25
N THR A 390 -12.99 3.65 -15.50
CA THR A 390 -11.92 4.56 -15.92
C THR A 390 -10.59 3.83 -16.08
N ILE A 391 -10.16 3.05 -15.06
CA ILE A 391 -8.88 2.33 -15.07
C ILE A 391 -8.82 1.33 -16.22
N THR A 392 -9.94 0.72 -16.60
CA THR A 392 -10.00 -0.33 -17.61
C THR A 392 -10.51 0.12 -18.98
N SER A 393 -10.63 1.44 -19.18
CA SER A 393 -11.18 2.03 -20.43
C SER A 393 -12.54 1.43 -20.81
N GLY A 394 -13.41 1.22 -19.81
CA GLY A 394 -14.75 0.70 -19.96
C GLY A 394 -14.84 -0.81 -20.17
N ASN A 395 -13.77 -1.59 -20.00
CA ASN A 395 -13.83 -3.05 -20.13
C ASN A 395 -14.49 -3.74 -18.92
N TYR A 396 -14.41 -3.11 -17.76
CA TYR A 396 -15.00 -3.57 -16.49
C TYR A 396 -15.65 -2.39 -15.76
N LYS A 397 -16.59 -2.73 -14.86
CA LYS A 397 -17.26 -1.80 -13.94
C LYS A 397 -17.02 -2.22 -12.49
#